data_028cc1db7da1eaba25f20f0bbde1e03b
#
_entry.id   028cc1db7da1eaba25f20f0bbde1e03b
#
_cell.length_a   1.000
_cell.length_b   1.000
_cell.length_c   1.000
_cell.angle_alpha   90.00
_cell.angle_beta   90.00
_cell.angle_gamma   90.00
#
_symmetry.space_group_name_H-M   'P 1'
#
loop_
_entity.id
_entity.type
_entity.pdbx_description
1 polymer ?
#
loop_
_entity_poly.entity_id
_entity_poly.type
_entity_poly.pdbx_seq_one_letter_code
_entity_poly.pdbx_strand_id
1 'polypeptide(L)' 'SEVHNSISVVTALNPIIGYKNSTKIAKEALETGRSVYELVLEHGILNKEELDTILSPENMLKPVKLDIKPRR' A
#
# COMPACT_ATOMS: atom_id res chain seq x y z
N SER A 1 1.20 17.69 -7.40
CA SER A 1 2.19 16.65 -7.31
C SER A 1 1.58 15.38 -6.75
N GLU A 2 2.05 14.29 -7.21
CA GLU A 2 1.49 13.01 -6.88
C GLU A 2 2.30 12.31 -5.83
N VAL A 3 1.68 12.05 -4.71
CA VAL A 3 2.35 11.33 -3.64
C VAL A 3 1.98 9.86 -3.60
N HIS A 4 1.01 9.48 -4.41
CA HIS A 4 0.50 8.12 -4.41
C HIS A 4 0.76 7.39 -5.72
N ASN A 5 1.95 7.54 -6.28
CA ASN A 5 2.24 6.75 -7.47
C ASN A 5 2.43 5.28 -7.05
N SER A 6 2.23 4.37 -8.01
CA SER A 6 2.22 2.95 -7.72
C SER A 6 3.50 2.45 -7.05
N ILE A 7 4.64 2.92 -7.54
CA ILE A 7 5.92 2.44 -7.02
C ILE A 7 6.10 2.81 -5.55
N SER A 8 5.80 4.08 -5.22
CA SER A 8 5.95 4.55 -3.85
C SER A 8 5.00 3.82 -2.90
N VAL A 9 3.76 3.61 -3.34
CA VAL A 9 2.77 2.94 -2.52
C VAL A 9 3.17 1.49 -2.26
N VAL A 10 3.60 0.78 -3.30
CA VAL A 10 4.01 -0.62 -3.14
C VAL A 10 5.22 -0.71 -2.22
N THR A 11 6.19 0.19 -2.39
CA THR A 11 7.39 0.19 -1.55
C THR A 11 7.03 0.39 -0.08
N ALA A 12 6.11 1.30 0.19
CA ALA A 12 5.70 1.57 1.56
C ALA A 12 4.92 0.40 2.16
N LEU A 13 4.13 -0.28 1.35
CA LEU A 13 3.28 -1.37 1.82
C LEU A 13 4.00 -2.71 1.92
N ASN A 14 5.05 -2.89 1.13
CA ASN A 14 5.73 -4.18 1.04
C ASN A 14 6.09 -4.80 2.39
N PRO A 15 6.74 -4.07 3.31
CA PRO A 15 7.09 -4.67 4.61
C PRO A 15 5.88 -4.94 5.50
N ILE A 16 4.72 -4.42 5.14
CA ILE A 16 3.52 -4.56 5.94
C ILE A 16 2.63 -5.69 5.42
N ILE A 17 2.35 -5.68 4.14
CA ILE A 17 1.45 -6.67 3.55
C ILE A 17 2.16 -7.89 2.99
N GLY A 18 3.47 -7.82 2.87
CA GLY A 18 4.26 -8.94 2.40
C GLY A 18 4.46 -8.94 0.90
N TYR A 19 5.51 -9.62 0.48
CA TYR A 19 5.89 -9.67 -0.92
C TYR A 19 4.80 -10.26 -1.82
N LYS A 20 4.17 -11.32 -1.35
CA LYS A 20 3.12 -11.98 -2.13
C LYS A 20 1.98 -11.02 -2.46
N ASN A 21 1.47 -10.34 -1.44
CA ASN A 21 0.39 -9.39 -1.64
C ASN A 21 0.83 -8.21 -2.49
N SER A 22 2.04 -7.72 -2.26
CA SER A 22 2.56 -6.59 -3.03
C SER A 22 2.64 -6.93 -4.51
N THR A 23 3.17 -8.11 -4.83
CA THR A 23 3.32 -8.54 -6.21
C THR A 23 1.95 -8.71 -6.87
N LYS A 24 1.01 -9.33 -6.16
CA LYS A 24 -0.33 -9.54 -6.67
C LYS A 24 -1.02 -8.21 -6.98
N ILE A 25 -0.94 -7.28 -6.06
CA ILE A 25 -1.58 -5.98 -6.24
C ILE A 25 -0.93 -5.19 -7.36
N ALA A 26 0.40 -5.20 -7.41
CA ALA A 26 1.11 -4.49 -8.47
C ALA A 26 0.75 -5.03 -9.85
N LYS A 27 0.67 -6.34 -9.98
CA LYS A 27 0.30 -6.97 -11.23
C LYS A 27 -1.11 -6.58 -11.64
N GLU A 28 -2.04 -6.63 -10.71
CA GLU A 28 -3.42 -6.27 -11.00
C GLU A 28 -3.54 -4.80 -11.37
N ALA A 29 -2.78 -3.94 -10.72
CA ALA A 29 -2.79 -2.53 -11.04
C ALA A 29 -2.36 -2.29 -12.49
N LEU A 30 -1.34 -3.01 -12.93
CA LEU A 30 -0.90 -2.90 -14.32
C LEU A 30 -1.93 -3.42 -15.30
N GLU A 31 -2.59 -4.50 -14.95
CA GLU A 31 -3.56 -5.13 -15.84
C GLU A 31 -4.86 -4.33 -15.95
N THR A 32 -5.31 -3.76 -14.84
CA THR A 32 -6.59 -3.08 -14.80
C THR A 32 -6.49 -1.56 -14.93
N GLY A 33 -5.31 -1.02 -14.71
CA GLY A 33 -5.12 0.42 -14.72
C GLY A 33 -5.59 1.09 -13.44
N ARG A 34 -5.93 0.31 -12.41
CA ARG A 34 -6.38 0.85 -11.14
C ARG A 34 -5.19 1.12 -10.23
N SER A 35 -5.38 2.00 -9.26
CA SER A 35 -4.30 2.33 -8.35
C SER A 35 -4.10 1.22 -7.32
N VAL A 36 -2.87 1.09 -6.83
CA VAL A 36 -2.56 0.12 -5.78
C VAL A 36 -3.38 0.43 -4.53
N TYR A 37 -3.55 1.71 -4.22
CA TYR A 37 -4.35 2.14 -3.08
C TYR A 37 -5.77 1.56 -3.15
N GLU A 38 -6.41 1.72 -4.30
CA GLU A 38 -7.76 1.22 -4.49
C GLU A 38 -7.83 -0.30 -4.36
N LEU A 39 -6.85 -0.98 -4.93
CA LEU A 39 -6.85 -2.44 -4.92
C LEU A 39 -6.67 -3.00 -3.51
N VAL A 40 -5.82 -2.38 -2.72
CA VAL A 40 -5.63 -2.82 -1.34
C VAL A 40 -6.94 -2.70 -0.56
N LEU A 41 -7.67 -1.62 -0.78
CA LEU A 41 -8.97 -1.44 -0.14
C LEU A 41 -9.99 -2.45 -0.64
N GLU A 42 -10.02 -2.66 -1.94
CA GLU A 42 -10.98 -3.58 -2.55
C GLU A 42 -10.75 -5.02 -2.11
N HIS A 43 -9.51 -5.42 -2.00
CA HIS A 43 -9.19 -6.78 -1.56
C HIS A 43 -9.32 -6.95 -0.05
N GLY A 44 -9.53 -5.86 0.68
CA GLY A 44 -9.69 -5.93 2.11
C GLY A 44 -8.41 -6.27 2.85
N ILE A 45 -7.27 -5.96 2.26
CA ILE A 45 -5.98 -6.20 2.90
C ILE A 45 -5.78 -5.22 4.05
N LEU A 46 -6.05 -3.94 3.79
CA LEU A 46 -5.96 -2.88 4.78
C LEU A 46 -7.15 -1.96 4.61
N ASN A 47 -7.51 -1.24 5.67
CA ASN A 47 -8.58 -0.25 5.54
C ASN A 47 -7.98 1.12 5.22
N LYS A 48 -8.86 2.09 4.98
CA LYS A 48 -8.43 3.41 4.56
C LYS A 48 -7.55 4.09 5.61
N GLU A 49 -7.93 3.97 6.87
CA GLU A 49 -7.18 4.58 7.95
C GLU A 49 -5.76 4.04 8.02
N GLU A 50 -5.63 2.74 7.88
CA GLU A 50 -4.33 2.09 7.90
C GLU A 50 -3.48 2.56 6.73
N LEU A 51 -4.07 2.60 5.55
CA LEU A 51 -3.35 3.06 4.37
C LEU A 51 -2.90 4.52 4.51
N ASP A 52 -3.79 5.37 5.00
CA ASP A 52 -3.48 6.77 5.17
C ASP A 52 -2.33 6.97 6.16
N THR A 53 -2.31 6.17 7.22
CA THR A 53 -1.24 6.22 8.19
C THR A 53 0.09 5.81 7.57
N ILE A 54 0.09 4.71 6.82
CA ILE A 54 1.31 4.21 6.19
C ILE A 54 1.84 5.21 5.17
N LEU A 55 0.95 5.83 4.42
CA LEU A 55 1.32 6.72 3.33
C LEU A 55 1.42 8.18 3.76
N SER A 56 1.33 8.46 5.05
CA SER A 56 1.44 9.83 5.52
C SER A 56 2.84 10.37 5.21
N PRO A 57 2.96 11.68 4.96
CA PRO A 57 4.28 12.27 4.69
C PRO A 57 5.29 12.03 5.80
N GLU A 58 4.83 12.03 7.04
CA GLU A 58 5.71 11.78 8.18
C GLU A 58 6.29 10.39 8.12
N ASN A 59 5.47 9.40 7.82
CA ASN A 59 5.94 8.03 7.75
C ASN A 59 6.84 7.81 6.54
N MET A 60 6.57 8.51 5.45
CA MET A 60 7.38 8.37 4.24
C MET A 60 8.77 8.97 4.43
N LEU A 61 8.85 10.08 5.18
CA LEU A 61 10.12 10.75 5.43
C LEU A 61 10.91 10.08 6.56
N LYS A 62 10.21 9.66 7.59
CA LYS A 62 10.83 9.00 8.73
C LYS A 62 10.09 7.71 9.01
N PRO A 63 10.41 6.65 8.28
CA PRO A 63 9.71 5.38 8.48
C PRO A 63 9.80 4.92 9.92
N VAL A 64 8.65 4.67 10.51
CA VAL A 64 8.58 4.16 11.87
C VAL A 64 7.96 2.78 11.82
N LYS A 65 8.27 1.99 12.83
CA LYS A 65 7.70 0.66 12.93
C LYS A 65 6.22 0.78 13.27
N LEU A 66 5.39 0.23 12.41
CA LEU A 66 3.95 0.26 12.59
C LEU A 66 3.45 -1.14 12.96
N ASP A 67 2.44 -1.18 13.82
CA ASP A 67 1.84 -2.45 14.23
C ASP A 67 0.64 -2.81 13.36
N ILE A 68 0.69 -2.40 12.11
CA ILE A 68 -0.38 -2.68 11.16
C ILE A 68 -0.09 -4.00 10.48
N LYS A 69 -1.08 -4.87 10.47
CA LYS A 69 -0.95 -6.18 9.84
C LYS A 69 -2.04 -6.36 8.80
N PRO A 70 -1.73 -7.04 7.71
CA PRO A 70 -2.72 -7.26 6.66
C PRO A 70 -3.77 -8.26 7.12
N ARG A 71 -4.98 -8.09 6.61
CA ARG A 71 -6.07 -9.00 6.92
C ARG A 71 -6.11 -10.19 5.98
N ARG A 72 -5.31 -10.13 4.94
CA ARG A 72 -5.25 -11.20 3.95
C ARG A 72 -3.85 -11.58 3.60
#